data_58f0675ded84293d0cd112e88add0ddf
#
_entry.id   58f0675ded84293d0cd112e88add0ddf
#
_cell.length_a   1.000
_cell.length_b   1.000
_cell.length_c   1.000
_cell.angle_alpha   90.00
_cell.angle_beta   90.00
_cell.angle_gamma   90.00
#
_symmetry.space_group_name_H-M   'P 1'
#
loop_
_entity.id
_entity.type
_entity.pdbx_description
1 polymer ?
#
loop_
_entity_poly.entity_id
_entity_poly.type
_entity_poly.pdbx_seq_one_letter_code
_entity_poly.pdbx_strand_id
1 'polypeptide(L)'
;MTMSFGEIDPGRISRLHADELNRFRSQRPRSMELIERGLAHMPNGVPMAWMVTDNDQAIYVDHGSGASIVDVDGFSYLDFNTSDVAMFCGHAAPEIVDAVRRQVGRSTQFLLPTEDSIVVAEELADRYPVGFWQFTLSATQANTEAIRLARAVTGRDVVVLFHGHYHGHFEEALVDLTGGGPQPVARGLSKAVTGRTRIVPFNDT
;
A
#
# COMPACT_ATOMS: atom_id res chain seq x y z
N MET A 1 -4.76 11.35 -38.88
CA MET A 1 -3.36 11.82 -38.99
C MET A 1 -2.59 11.00 -37.94
N THR A 2 -2.05 9.84 -38.36
CA THR A 2 -1.27 8.94 -37.50
C THR A 2 0.10 9.58 -37.29
N MET A 3 0.40 10.06 -36.09
CA MET A 3 1.77 10.47 -35.78
C MET A 3 2.65 9.21 -35.83
N SER A 4 3.53 9.13 -36.81
CA SER A 4 4.64 8.18 -36.79
C SER A 4 5.62 8.65 -35.71
N PHE A 5 5.60 7.98 -34.57
CA PHE A 5 6.73 8.05 -33.65
C PHE A 5 7.91 7.39 -34.38
N GLY A 6 8.98 8.16 -34.65
CA GLY A 6 10.20 7.64 -35.26
C GLY A 6 10.67 6.39 -34.49
N GLU A 7 11.39 5.50 -35.20
CA GLU A 7 11.92 4.28 -34.58
C GLU A 7 12.68 4.60 -33.30
N ILE A 8 12.21 4.04 -32.18
CA ILE A 8 12.87 4.20 -30.88
C ILE A 8 14.11 3.31 -30.89
N ASP A 9 15.31 3.90 -30.78
CA ASP A 9 16.57 3.17 -30.66
C ASP A 9 16.71 2.54 -29.24
N PRO A 10 16.60 1.21 -29.10
CA PRO A 10 16.73 0.54 -27.80
C PRO A 10 18.10 0.79 -27.14
N GLY A 11 19.15 0.94 -27.94
CA GLY A 11 20.49 1.25 -27.44
C GLY A 11 20.58 2.64 -26.80
N ARG A 12 19.86 3.63 -27.36
CA ARG A 12 19.75 4.96 -26.78
C ARG A 12 18.97 4.93 -25.45
N ILE A 13 17.88 4.18 -25.39
CA ILE A 13 17.10 4.02 -24.13
C ILE A 13 17.98 3.41 -23.05
N SER A 14 18.71 2.33 -23.34
CA SER A 14 19.58 1.67 -22.37
C SER A 14 20.66 2.61 -21.85
N ARG A 15 21.29 3.43 -22.72
CA ARG A 15 22.28 4.42 -22.28
C ARG A 15 21.66 5.49 -21.38
N LEU A 16 20.53 6.08 -21.79
CA LEU A 16 19.84 7.09 -20.98
C LEU A 16 19.41 6.54 -19.62
N HIS A 17 18.92 5.31 -19.57
CA HIS A 17 18.57 4.65 -18.31
C HIS A 17 19.79 4.47 -17.41
N ALA A 18 20.93 4.00 -17.95
CA ALA A 18 22.17 3.85 -17.19
C ALA A 18 22.68 5.20 -16.65
N ASP A 19 22.64 6.26 -17.48
CA ASP A 19 23.06 7.61 -17.09
C ASP A 19 22.17 8.17 -15.96
N GLU A 20 20.83 8.00 -16.07
CA GLU A 20 19.89 8.42 -15.03
C GLU A 20 20.09 7.65 -13.73
N LEU A 21 20.31 6.34 -13.80
CA LEU A 21 20.58 5.51 -12.63
C LEU A 21 21.87 5.93 -11.91
N ASN A 22 22.94 6.20 -12.67
CA ASN A 22 24.20 6.70 -12.13
C ASN A 22 24.03 8.09 -11.49
N ARG A 23 23.26 8.98 -12.14
CA ARG A 23 22.92 10.30 -11.60
C ARG A 23 22.14 10.19 -10.31
N PHE A 24 21.10 9.35 -10.27
CA PHE A 24 20.30 9.09 -9.08
C PHE A 24 21.17 8.67 -7.89
N ARG A 25 22.03 7.66 -8.09
CA ARG A 25 22.90 7.11 -7.05
C ARG A 25 23.94 8.14 -6.56
N SER A 26 24.56 8.86 -7.48
CA SER A 26 25.58 9.86 -7.13
C SER A 26 25.01 11.05 -6.35
N GLN A 27 23.76 11.39 -6.57
CA GLN A 27 23.09 12.48 -5.87
C GLN A 27 22.48 12.05 -4.52
N ARG A 28 22.42 10.74 -4.23
CA ARG A 28 21.79 10.19 -3.02
C ARG A 28 22.73 9.29 -2.20
N PRO A 29 23.86 9.81 -1.77
CA PRO A 29 24.86 9.01 -1.06
C PRO A 29 24.33 8.44 0.25
N ARG A 30 23.45 9.17 0.96
CA ARG A 30 22.89 8.71 2.22
C ARG A 30 21.89 7.58 2.01
N SER A 31 21.05 7.67 0.99
CA SER A 31 20.15 6.58 0.61
C SER A 31 20.92 5.33 0.19
N MET A 32 22.03 5.50 -0.55
CA MET A 32 22.90 4.37 -0.94
C MET A 32 23.55 3.70 0.27
N GLU A 33 24.02 4.45 1.26
CA GLU A 33 24.53 3.91 2.52
C GLU A 33 23.45 3.13 3.28
N LEU A 34 22.23 3.65 3.33
CA LEU A 34 21.12 3.01 4.05
C LEU A 34 20.67 1.72 3.39
N ILE A 35 20.59 1.67 2.05
CA ILE A 35 20.24 0.42 1.36
C ILE A 35 21.33 -0.65 1.57
N GLU A 36 22.60 -0.30 1.51
CA GLU A 36 23.70 -1.22 1.76
C GLU A 36 23.63 -1.81 3.18
N ARG A 37 23.39 -0.97 4.18
CA ARG A 37 23.15 -1.42 5.56
C ARG A 37 21.90 -2.27 5.69
N GLY A 38 20.83 -1.91 5.01
CA GLY A 38 19.56 -2.63 5.00
C GLY A 38 19.67 -4.03 4.42
N LEU A 39 20.46 -4.20 3.36
CA LEU A 39 20.68 -5.50 2.69
C LEU A 39 21.26 -6.58 3.61
N ALA A 40 21.94 -6.20 4.68
CA ALA A 40 22.45 -7.15 5.68
C ALA A 40 21.34 -7.79 6.52
N HIS A 41 20.13 -7.20 6.56
CA HIS A 41 19.07 -7.61 7.49
C HIS A 41 17.67 -7.70 6.87
N MET A 42 17.46 -7.13 5.69
CA MET A 42 16.16 -7.04 5.03
C MET A 42 16.26 -7.38 3.54
N PRO A 43 15.32 -8.15 2.98
CA PRO A 43 15.26 -8.37 1.53
C PRO A 43 15.20 -7.03 0.78
N ASN A 44 16.05 -6.86 -0.25
CA ASN A 44 16.21 -5.62 -1.02
C ASN A 44 16.57 -4.38 -0.18
N GLY A 45 17.04 -4.56 1.07
CA GLY A 45 17.45 -3.46 1.95
C GLY A 45 16.30 -2.64 2.55
N VAL A 46 15.05 -3.01 2.31
CA VAL A 46 13.85 -2.25 2.71
C VAL A 46 12.87 -3.10 3.52
N PRO A 47 11.98 -2.48 4.33
CA PRO A 47 11.05 -3.24 5.18
C PRO A 47 10.10 -4.17 4.42
N MET A 48 9.71 -3.80 3.20
CA MET A 48 8.92 -4.65 2.30
C MET A 48 9.54 -4.59 0.90
N ALA A 49 9.84 -5.75 0.32
CA ALA A 49 10.63 -5.86 -0.91
C ALA A 49 10.03 -5.10 -2.12
N TRP A 50 8.72 -4.86 -2.15
CA TRP A 50 8.04 -4.07 -3.19
C TRP A 50 8.37 -2.57 -3.14
N MET A 51 8.91 -2.06 -2.02
CA MET A 51 9.31 -0.64 -1.89
C MET A 51 10.51 -0.27 -2.78
N VAL A 52 11.23 -1.27 -3.28
CA VAL A 52 12.27 -1.12 -4.30
C VAL A 52 11.84 -1.95 -5.51
N THR A 53 11.32 -1.27 -6.53
CA THR A 53 10.76 -1.94 -7.70
C THR A 53 11.81 -2.34 -8.70
N ASP A 54 12.78 -1.46 -9.01
CA ASP A 54 13.80 -1.72 -10.02
C ASP A 54 15.15 -1.08 -9.65
N ASN A 55 16.23 -1.83 -9.81
CA ASN A 55 17.59 -1.32 -9.88
C ASN A 55 18.12 -0.54 -8.67
N ASP A 56 17.83 -0.96 -7.46
CA ASP A 56 18.39 -0.38 -6.23
C ASP A 56 18.08 1.13 -6.06
N GLN A 57 16.91 1.57 -6.49
CA GLN A 57 16.46 2.96 -6.37
C GLN A 57 15.61 3.20 -5.13
N ALA A 58 16.07 2.79 -3.96
CA ALA A 58 15.39 3.11 -2.73
C ALA A 58 15.51 4.61 -2.40
N ILE A 59 14.38 5.24 -2.11
CA ILE A 59 14.31 6.56 -1.49
C ILE A 59 14.00 6.35 -0.02
N TYR A 60 14.89 6.81 0.86
CA TYR A 60 14.65 6.78 2.29
C TYR A 60 14.14 8.15 2.73
N VAL A 61 12.90 8.20 3.19
CA VAL A 61 12.25 9.45 3.62
C VAL A 61 12.74 9.84 5.00
N ASP A 62 13.05 11.12 5.19
CA ASP A 62 13.38 11.72 6.48
C ASP A 62 12.13 12.29 7.16
N HIS A 63 11.37 13.13 6.46
CA HIS A 63 10.15 13.73 6.99
C HIS A 63 9.17 14.09 5.88
N GLY A 64 7.93 14.44 6.29
CA GLY A 64 6.89 14.97 5.41
C GLY A 64 6.15 16.15 6.04
N SER A 65 5.63 17.05 5.20
CA SER A 65 4.79 18.17 5.62
C SER A 65 3.80 18.52 4.52
N GLY A 66 2.52 18.59 4.86
CA GLY A 66 1.45 18.86 3.91
C GLY A 66 1.45 17.85 2.76
N ALA A 67 1.60 18.30 1.52
CA ALA A 67 1.62 17.45 0.32
C ALA A 67 3.03 17.01 -0.09
N SER A 68 4.05 17.21 0.73
CA SER A 68 5.44 16.93 0.35
C SER A 68 6.13 16.00 1.33
N ILE A 69 7.06 15.22 0.80
CA ILE A 69 8.04 14.44 1.55
C ILE A 69 9.46 14.90 1.19
N VAL A 70 10.38 14.74 2.12
CA VAL A 70 11.82 15.04 1.92
C VAL A 70 12.59 13.76 2.24
N ASP A 71 13.51 13.38 1.34
CA ASP A 71 14.38 12.24 1.56
C ASP A 71 15.59 12.59 2.44
N VAL A 72 16.32 11.56 2.87
CA VAL A 72 17.50 11.71 3.73
C VAL A 72 18.69 12.41 3.04
N ASP A 73 18.61 12.58 1.73
CA ASP A 73 19.60 13.32 0.91
C ASP A 73 19.15 14.77 0.65
N GLY A 74 17.97 15.18 1.15
CA GLY A 74 17.45 16.54 1.10
C GLY A 74 16.62 16.86 -0.15
N PHE A 75 16.28 15.88 -0.98
CA PHE A 75 15.37 16.10 -2.11
C PHE A 75 13.92 16.13 -1.66
N SER A 76 13.19 17.12 -2.14
CA SER A 76 11.76 17.26 -1.88
C SER A 76 10.93 16.73 -3.05
N TYR A 77 9.85 16.01 -2.72
CA TYR A 77 8.92 15.41 -3.66
C TYR A 77 7.49 15.81 -3.31
N LEU A 78 6.67 16.06 -4.33
CA LEU A 78 5.21 16.08 -4.14
C LEU A 78 4.71 14.64 -4.01
N ASP A 79 4.02 14.36 -2.92
CA ASP A 79 3.52 13.02 -2.62
C ASP A 79 2.11 12.82 -3.20
N PHE A 80 2.05 12.27 -4.41
CA PHE A 80 0.79 11.88 -5.06
C PHE A 80 0.29 10.50 -4.63
N ASN A 81 1.09 9.72 -3.89
CA ASN A 81 0.68 8.42 -3.36
C ASN A 81 -0.03 8.56 -2.01
N THR A 82 0.39 9.53 -1.18
CA THR A 82 -0.16 9.77 0.17
C THR A 82 -0.22 8.50 1.03
N SER A 83 0.81 7.66 0.93
CA SER A 83 0.87 6.34 1.62
C SER A 83 -0.37 5.47 1.33
N ASP A 84 -0.65 5.24 0.05
CA ASP A 84 -1.87 4.55 -0.43
C ASP A 84 -3.16 5.19 0.13
N VAL A 85 -3.22 6.52 0.09
CA VAL A 85 -4.32 7.37 0.59
C VAL A 85 -4.46 7.40 2.13
N ALA A 86 -3.60 6.74 2.89
CA ALA A 86 -3.64 6.80 4.35
C ALA A 86 -3.37 8.20 4.91
N MET A 87 -2.57 9.00 4.20
CA MET A 87 -2.18 10.37 4.58
C MET A 87 -3.00 11.45 3.86
N PHE A 88 -4.28 11.22 3.55
CA PHE A 88 -5.13 12.17 2.82
C PHE A 88 -5.36 13.52 3.54
N CYS A 89 -5.10 13.59 4.85
CA CYS A 89 -5.08 14.86 5.59
C CYS A 89 -3.76 15.63 5.45
N GLY A 90 -2.79 15.07 4.71
CA GLY A 90 -1.43 15.59 4.58
C GLY A 90 -0.49 15.10 5.67
N HIS A 91 0.81 15.17 5.35
CA HIS A 91 1.87 14.81 6.29
C HIS A 91 1.95 15.82 7.45
N ALA A 92 2.12 15.31 8.66
CA ALA A 92 2.32 16.09 9.87
C ALA A 92 1.25 17.19 10.10
N ALA A 93 -0.02 16.90 9.78
CA ALA A 93 -1.13 17.82 10.09
C ALA A 93 -1.12 18.17 11.60
N PRO A 94 -1.10 19.47 11.98
CA PRO A 94 -0.87 19.88 13.36
C PRO A 94 -1.85 19.27 14.37
N GLU A 95 -3.12 19.20 14.01
CA GLU A 95 -4.19 18.68 14.87
C GLU A 95 -3.96 17.18 15.17
N ILE A 96 -3.53 16.41 14.16
CA ILE A 96 -3.22 14.98 14.30
C ILE A 96 -1.95 14.81 15.15
N VAL A 97 -0.91 15.58 14.85
CA VAL A 97 0.37 15.53 15.62
C VAL A 97 0.11 15.81 17.09
N ASP A 98 -0.68 16.83 17.41
CA ASP A 98 -0.97 17.21 18.80
C ASP A 98 -1.83 16.17 19.50
N ALA A 99 -2.82 15.58 18.82
CA ALA A 99 -3.63 14.49 19.37
C ALA A 99 -2.76 13.25 19.68
N VAL A 100 -1.90 12.85 18.75
CA VAL A 100 -0.98 11.71 18.93
C VAL A 100 -0.01 11.98 20.07
N ARG A 101 0.59 13.17 20.15
CA ARG A 101 1.51 13.54 21.25
C ARG A 101 0.84 13.46 22.63
N ARG A 102 -0.40 13.93 22.74
CA ARG A 102 -1.16 13.81 24.01
C ARG A 102 -1.42 12.35 24.37
N GLN A 103 -1.82 11.54 23.39
CA GLN A 103 -2.19 10.14 23.65
C GLN A 103 -0.99 9.23 23.95
N VAL A 104 0.15 9.44 23.27
CA VAL A 104 1.39 8.66 23.54
C VAL A 104 1.83 8.80 25.00
N GLY A 105 1.67 10.00 25.60
CA GLY A 105 1.95 10.24 27.03
C GLY A 105 1.02 9.49 27.99
N ARG A 106 -0.11 8.94 27.51
CA ARG A 106 -1.09 8.17 28.29
C ARG A 106 -1.09 6.67 27.95
N SER A 107 -0.23 6.20 27.08
CA SER A 107 -0.15 4.88 26.44
C SER A 107 -0.99 4.75 25.16
N THR A 108 -0.56 3.85 24.30
CA THR A 108 -1.17 3.58 22.98
C THR A 108 -1.93 2.26 22.90
N GLN A 109 -1.77 1.37 23.90
CA GLN A 109 -2.40 0.05 23.90
C GLN A 109 -2.79 -0.38 25.32
N PHE A 110 -4.04 -0.83 25.48
CA PHE A 110 -4.58 -1.26 26.77
C PHE A 110 -5.19 -2.65 26.77
N LEU A 111 -5.41 -3.26 25.62
CA LEU A 111 -6.24 -4.47 25.43
C LEU A 111 -7.69 -4.30 25.96
N LEU A 112 -8.05 -3.12 26.40
CA LEU A 112 -9.36 -2.75 26.93
C LEU A 112 -9.90 -1.57 26.10
N PRO A 113 -11.23 -1.42 25.99
CA PRO A 113 -11.81 -0.30 25.26
C PRO A 113 -11.50 1.04 25.93
N THR A 114 -11.41 2.09 25.10
CA THR A 114 -11.29 3.46 25.55
C THR A 114 -12.49 4.27 25.04
N GLU A 115 -12.74 5.44 25.65
CA GLU A 115 -13.79 6.37 25.23
C GLU A 115 -13.62 6.78 23.77
N ASP A 116 -12.37 6.92 23.27
CA ASP A 116 -12.09 7.32 21.89
C ASP A 116 -12.77 6.39 20.87
N SER A 117 -12.85 5.08 21.15
CA SER A 117 -13.52 4.12 20.26
C SER A 117 -15.02 4.38 20.14
N ILE A 118 -15.66 4.84 21.22
CA ILE A 118 -17.09 5.19 21.24
C ILE A 118 -17.29 6.48 20.44
N VAL A 119 -16.51 7.52 20.72
CA VAL A 119 -16.58 8.81 20.01
C VAL A 119 -16.40 8.62 18.50
N VAL A 120 -15.42 7.81 18.08
CA VAL A 120 -15.20 7.53 16.64
C VAL A 120 -16.37 6.75 16.04
N ALA A 121 -16.95 5.79 16.76
CA ALA A 121 -18.10 5.03 16.27
C ALA A 121 -19.36 5.91 16.12
N GLU A 122 -19.60 6.83 17.05
CA GLU A 122 -20.68 7.82 16.98
C GLU A 122 -20.52 8.74 15.78
N GLU A 123 -19.35 9.32 15.57
CA GLU A 123 -19.03 10.17 14.42
C GLU A 123 -19.19 9.45 13.07
N LEU A 124 -18.81 8.16 13.01
CA LEU A 124 -19.00 7.36 11.81
C LEU A 124 -20.48 7.04 11.57
N ALA A 125 -21.25 6.72 12.63
CA ALA A 125 -22.68 6.46 12.51
C ALA A 125 -23.47 7.69 12.07
N ASP A 126 -23.04 8.89 12.46
CA ASP A 126 -23.65 10.16 12.01
C ASP A 126 -23.37 10.47 10.53
N ARG A 127 -22.23 10.01 10.01
CA ARG A 127 -21.82 10.27 8.60
C ARG A 127 -22.29 9.22 7.62
N TYR A 128 -22.45 7.99 8.07
CA TYR A 128 -22.77 6.84 7.21
C TYR A 128 -24.05 6.14 7.69
N PRO A 129 -24.89 5.63 6.79
CA PRO A 129 -26.13 4.93 7.15
C PRO A 129 -25.89 3.52 7.68
N VAL A 130 -24.92 3.35 8.58
CA VAL A 130 -24.52 2.08 9.20
C VAL A 130 -24.37 2.31 10.70
N GLY A 131 -25.12 1.57 11.51
CA GLY A 131 -25.20 1.81 12.96
C GLY A 131 -24.15 1.08 13.81
N PHE A 132 -23.42 0.11 13.24
CA PHE A 132 -22.46 -0.71 13.99
C PHE A 132 -21.09 -0.73 13.33
N TRP A 133 -20.04 -0.51 14.13
CA TRP A 133 -18.67 -0.40 13.68
C TRP A 133 -17.76 -1.34 14.45
N GLN A 134 -16.84 -1.98 13.75
CA GLN A 134 -15.74 -2.76 14.31
C GLN A 134 -14.43 -2.20 13.78
N PHE A 135 -13.48 -1.96 14.68
CA PHE A 135 -12.16 -1.42 14.34
C PHE A 135 -11.14 -2.54 14.20
N THR A 136 -10.23 -2.38 13.24
CA THR A 136 -9.12 -3.29 12.99
C THR A 136 -7.83 -2.50 12.77
N LEU A 137 -6.68 -3.17 12.80
CA LEU A 137 -5.38 -2.52 12.64
C LEU A 137 -4.98 -2.27 11.18
N SER A 138 -5.68 -2.88 10.21
CA SER A 138 -5.39 -2.71 8.79
C SER A 138 -6.60 -3.02 7.93
N ALA A 139 -6.62 -2.50 6.69
CA ALA A 139 -7.62 -2.85 5.68
C ALA A 139 -7.62 -4.35 5.35
N THR A 140 -6.45 -5.00 5.33
CA THR A 140 -6.33 -6.46 5.19
C THR A 140 -7.16 -7.19 6.24
N GLN A 141 -7.01 -6.79 7.50
CA GLN A 141 -7.76 -7.41 8.61
C GLN A 141 -9.25 -7.09 8.53
N ALA A 142 -9.62 -5.84 8.22
CA ALA A 142 -11.02 -5.44 8.03
C ALA A 142 -11.71 -6.28 6.95
N ASN A 143 -11.09 -6.42 5.79
CA ASN A 143 -11.61 -7.22 4.69
C ASN A 143 -11.69 -8.72 5.05
N THR A 144 -10.70 -9.25 5.77
CA THR A 144 -10.73 -10.63 6.26
C THR A 144 -11.92 -10.88 7.19
N GLU A 145 -12.15 -9.99 8.16
CA GLU A 145 -13.29 -10.12 9.08
C GLU A 145 -14.63 -9.94 8.37
N ALA A 146 -14.73 -8.98 7.44
CA ALA A 146 -15.94 -8.76 6.64
C ALA A 146 -16.30 -10.00 5.81
N ILE A 147 -15.32 -10.65 5.17
CA ILE A 147 -15.55 -11.88 4.40
C ILE A 147 -15.96 -13.03 5.32
N ARG A 148 -15.34 -13.19 6.49
CA ARG A 148 -15.74 -14.21 7.47
C ARG A 148 -17.16 -14.01 7.93
N LEU A 149 -17.55 -12.79 8.26
CA LEU A 149 -18.90 -12.44 8.65
C LEU A 149 -19.90 -12.72 7.52
N ALA A 150 -19.59 -12.29 6.30
CA ALA A 150 -20.43 -12.53 5.13
C ALA A 150 -20.64 -14.03 4.89
N ARG A 151 -19.59 -14.84 4.98
CA ARG A 151 -19.68 -16.31 4.87
C ARG A 151 -20.53 -16.92 5.99
N ALA A 152 -20.35 -16.47 7.22
CA ALA A 152 -21.11 -16.96 8.37
C ALA A 152 -22.63 -16.69 8.21
N VAL A 153 -23.00 -15.52 7.71
CA VAL A 153 -24.41 -15.11 7.53
C VAL A 153 -25.04 -15.76 6.29
N THR A 154 -24.29 -15.91 5.20
CA THR A 154 -24.84 -16.38 3.92
C THR A 154 -24.67 -17.87 3.68
N GLY A 155 -23.75 -18.53 4.37
CA GLY A 155 -23.34 -19.92 4.10
C GLY A 155 -22.62 -20.09 2.76
N ARG A 156 -22.12 -19.01 2.14
CA ARG A 156 -21.44 -19.03 0.83
C ARG A 156 -19.95 -18.88 0.99
N ASP A 157 -19.16 -19.70 0.28
CA ASP A 157 -17.69 -19.70 0.38
C ASP A 157 -17.03 -18.78 -0.65
N VAL A 158 -17.65 -18.55 -1.79
CA VAL A 158 -17.05 -17.86 -2.93
C VAL A 158 -17.11 -16.35 -2.76
N VAL A 159 -15.97 -15.69 -2.98
CA VAL A 159 -15.81 -14.22 -3.06
C VAL A 159 -15.67 -13.82 -4.51
N VAL A 160 -16.32 -12.74 -4.91
CA VAL A 160 -16.16 -12.12 -6.23
C VAL A 160 -15.33 -10.86 -6.12
N LEU A 161 -14.31 -10.74 -6.94
CA LEU A 161 -13.39 -9.59 -7.01
C LEU A 161 -13.25 -9.10 -8.45
N PHE A 162 -12.88 -7.85 -8.64
CA PHE A 162 -12.61 -7.31 -9.97
C PHE A 162 -11.15 -7.56 -10.39
N HIS A 163 -10.92 -7.76 -11.69
CA HIS A 163 -9.56 -7.84 -12.24
C HIS A 163 -8.77 -6.56 -11.96
N GLY A 164 -7.49 -6.68 -11.64
CA GLY A 164 -6.60 -5.56 -11.34
C GLY A 164 -6.86 -4.90 -9.98
N HIS A 165 -7.55 -5.58 -9.07
CA HIS A 165 -7.84 -5.07 -7.73
C HIS A 165 -6.64 -5.17 -6.78
N TYR A 166 -6.71 -4.40 -5.68
CA TYR A 166 -5.91 -4.62 -4.49
C TYR A 166 -6.77 -4.43 -3.25
N HIS A 167 -6.88 -5.46 -2.42
CA HIS A 167 -7.70 -5.46 -1.20
C HIS A 167 -6.94 -5.90 0.05
N GLY A 168 -5.62 -5.98 -0.01
CA GLY A 168 -4.77 -6.40 1.10
C GLY A 168 -4.13 -7.78 0.90
N HIS A 169 -3.46 -8.28 1.94
CA HIS A 169 -2.63 -9.47 1.93
C HIS A 169 -3.31 -10.69 2.59
N PHE A 170 -4.54 -10.99 2.19
CA PHE A 170 -5.20 -12.27 2.52
C PHE A 170 -5.34 -13.11 1.25
N GLU A 171 -5.43 -14.44 1.40
CA GLU A 171 -5.27 -15.36 0.26
C GLU A 171 -6.24 -15.10 -0.90
N GLU A 172 -7.53 -14.82 -0.62
CA GLU A 172 -8.53 -14.56 -1.66
C GLU A 172 -8.25 -13.28 -2.44
N ALA A 173 -7.63 -12.26 -1.81
CA ALA A 173 -7.25 -11.01 -2.46
C ALA A 173 -5.99 -11.12 -3.33
N LEU A 174 -5.24 -12.21 -3.20
CA LEU A 174 -4.02 -12.46 -3.97
C LEU A 174 -4.26 -13.44 -5.12
N VAL A 175 -5.45 -13.41 -5.70
CA VAL A 175 -5.85 -14.14 -6.92
C VAL A 175 -6.24 -13.12 -7.97
N ASP A 176 -5.75 -13.30 -9.20
CA ASP A 176 -6.15 -12.46 -10.33
C ASP A 176 -6.19 -13.26 -11.63
N LEU A 177 -6.67 -12.65 -12.72
CA LEU A 177 -6.70 -13.27 -14.04
C LEU A 177 -5.32 -13.21 -14.68
N THR A 178 -4.70 -14.36 -14.81
CA THR A 178 -3.45 -14.53 -15.56
C THR A 178 -3.51 -15.79 -16.40
N GLY A 179 -3.09 -15.70 -17.67
CA GLY A 179 -2.97 -16.88 -18.54
C GLY A 179 -4.28 -17.64 -18.83
N GLY A 180 -5.44 -16.96 -18.75
CA GLY A 180 -6.73 -17.53 -19.15
C GLY A 180 -7.62 -18.01 -17.99
N GLY A 181 -7.29 -17.70 -16.74
CA GLY A 181 -8.14 -18.02 -15.59
C GLY A 181 -7.60 -17.46 -14.28
N PRO A 182 -8.36 -17.62 -13.17
CA PRO A 182 -7.92 -17.19 -11.85
C PRO A 182 -6.66 -17.95 -11.42
N GLN A 183 -5.61 -17.23 -11.08
CA GLN A 183 -4.33 -17.77 -10.60
C GLN A 183 -3.85 -16.98 -9.38
N PRO A 184 -3.12 -17.62 -8.43
CA PRO A 184 -2.41 -16.90 -7.39
C PRO A 184 -1.38 -15.94 -8.01
N VAL A 185 -1.38 -14.68 -7.57
CA VAL A 185 -0.45 -13.63 -8.06
C VAL A 185 0.89 -13.66 -7.34
N ALA A 186 1.02 -14.42 -6.25
CA ALA A 186 2.25 -14.57 -5.48
C ALA A 186 2.62 -16.03 -5.27
N ARG A 187 3.92 -16.29 -5.14
CA ARG A 187 4.43 -17.63 -4.80
C ARG A 187 4.07 -17.99 -3.36
N GLY A 188 3.81 -19.26 -3.10
CA GLY A 188 3.51 -19.78 -1.76
C GLY A 188 2.03 -19.74 -1.37
N LEU A 189 1.16 -19.19 -2.20
CA LEU A 189 -0.29 -19.24 -1.99
C LEU A 189 -0.83 -20.65 -2.31
N SER A 190 -1.83 -21.06 -1.54
CA SER A 190 -2.52 -22.34 -1.79
C SER A 190 -3.31 -22.28 -3.11
N LYS A 191 -3.15 -23.29 -3.96
CA LYS A 191 -3.97 -23.42 -5.18
C LYS A 191 -5.46 -23.57 -4.87
N ALA A 192 -5.84 -24.01 -3.68
CA ALA A 192 -7.22 -24.15 -3.27
C ALA A 192 -7.96 -22.80 -3.18
N VAL A 193 -7.24 -21.67 -3.05
CA VAL A 193 -7.86 -20.34 -2.98
C VAL A 193 -8.55 -19.95 -4.28
N THR A 194 -8.05 -20.40 -5.44
CA THR A 194 -8.68 -20.10 -6.74
C THR A 194 -10.07 -20.72 -6.89
N GLY A 195 -10.36 -21.83 -6.17
CA GLY A 195 -11.68 -22.44 -6.13
C GLY A 195 -12.72 -21.63 -5.35
N ARG A 196 -12.28 -20.72 -4.47
CA ARG A 196 -13.12 -19.86 -3.64
C ARG A 196 -13.16 -18.41 -4.08
N THR A 197 -12.46 -18.07 -5.18
CA THR A 197 -12.40 -16.72 -5.73
C THR A 197 -12.89 -16.69 -7.17
N ARG A 198 -13.74 -15.73 -7.50
CA ARG A 198 -14.16 -15.40 -8.86
C ARG A 198 -13.63 -14.03 -9.21
N ILE A 199 -12.93 -13.91 -10.32
CA ILE A 199 -12.44 -12.63 -10.83
C ILE A 199 -13.30 -12.25 -12.04
N VAL A 200 -13.82 -11.04 -12.04
CA VAL A 200 -14.62 -10.49 -13.12
C VAL A 200 -13.97 -9.20 -13.63
N PRO A 201 -14.04 -8.93 -14.95
CA PRO A 201 -13.61 -7.64 -15.48
C PRO A 201 -14.45 -6.50 -14.90
N PHE A 202 -13.82 -5.33 -14.72
CA PHE A 202 -14.57 -4.14 -14.30
C PHE A 202 -15.37 -3.59 -15.49
N ASN A 203 -16.63 -3.26 -15.24
CA ASN A 203 -17.54 -2.64 -16.22
C ASN A 203 -17.72 -3.46 -17.52
N ASP A 204 -17.62 -4.78 -17.45
CA ASP A 204 -17.93 -5.73 -18.50
C ASP A 204 -19.29 -6.40 -18.19
N THR A 205 -20.30 -6.11 -19.03
CA THR A 205 -21.69 -6.55 -18.84
C THR A 205 -22.13 -7.55 -19.92
#